data_52810f45a70b54ab881f1a7dadcb2304
#
_entry.id   52810f45a70b54ab881f1a7dadcb2304
#
_cell.length_a   1.000
_cell.length_b   1.000
_cell.length_c   1.000
_cell.angle_alpha   90.00
_cell.angle_beta   90.00
_cell.angle_gamma   90.00
#
_symmetry.space_group_name_H-M   'P 1'
#
loop_
_entity.id
_entity.type
_entity.pdbx_description
1 polymer ?
#
loop_
_entity_poly.entity_id
_entity_poly.type
_entity_poly.pdbx_seq_one_letter_code
_entity_poly.pdbx_strand_id
1 'polypeptide(L)'
;GNNDLLKAVDMGKLATDAGMRVLIDFHYSDFWADPAKQKAPKAWADMTIAEKTAVVKDYTMNSLNTLLDAGVDVGMVQVGNETNNGIAGESGLENANTTAIFRAGCEAIQQVEQDRNKEIKAVVHFANPEKQNYMTYAKALADAGVEYDVFASSYYPYWHGTLDNLKNQLNAITEKYGKEVRSCTC
;
A
#
# COMPACT_ATOMS: atom_id res chain seq x y z
N GLY A 1 -16.44 -12.33 0.10
CA GLY A 1 -15.85 -12.02 1.42
C GLY A 1 -16.47 -10.78 2.05
N ASN A 2 -16.12 -10.50 3.31
CA ASN A 2 -16.70 -9.32 3.99
C ASN A 2 -16.01 -8.00 3.62
N ASN A 3 -14.87 -8.05 2.93
CA ASN A 3 -14.07 -6.90 2.52
C ASN A 3 -13.69 -7.01 1.03
N ASP A 4 -14.68 -7.33 0.20
CA ASP A 4 -14.53 -7.34 -1.26
C ASP A 4 -14.76 -5.95 -1.87
N LEU A 5 -14.50 -5.84 -3.17
CA LEU A 5 -14.62 -4.59 -3.90
C LEU A 5 -16.01 -3.94 -3.81
N LEU A 6 -17.09 -4.75 -3.87
CA LEU A 6 -18.46 -4.21 -3.80
C LEU A 6 -18.72 -3.55 -2.44
N LYS A 7 -18.24 -4.19 -1.36
CA LYS A 7 -18.32 -3.60 -0.03
C LYS A 7 -17.49 -2.32 0.11
N ALA A 8 -16.30 -2.30 -0.50
CA ALA A 8 -15.46 -1.11 -0.52
C ALA A 8 -16.15 0.05 -1.29
N VAL A 9 -16.86 -0.25 -2.38
CA VAL A 9 -17.69 0.73 -3.10
C VAL A 9 -18.80 1.30 -2.21
N ASP A 10 -19.56 0.42 -1.53
CA ASP A 10 -20.67 0.87 -0.66
C ASP A 10 -20.16 1.76 0.48
N MET A 11 -19.10 1.32 1.16
CA MET A 11 -18.50 2.10 2.25
C MET A 11 -17.86 3.40 1.75
N GLY A 12 -17.17 3.33 0.62
CA GLY A 12 -16.53 4.49 0.01
C GLY A 12 -17.54 5.57 -0.40
N LYS A 13 -18.68 5.18 -0.91
CA LYS A 13 -19.79 6.12 -1.22
C LYS A 13 -20.30 6.80 0.05
N LEU A 14 -20.57 6.03 1.12
CA LEU A 14 -21.02 6.60 2.40
C LEU A 14 -20.00 7.60 2.96
N ALA A 15 -18.71 7.28 2.88
CA ALA A 15 -17.63 8.18 3.31
C ALA A 15 -17.59 9.45 2.44
N THR A 16 -17.70 9.31 1.13
CA THR A 16 -17.71 10.43 0.18
C THR A 16 -18.94 11.35 0.41
N ASP A 17 -20.12 10.78 0.61
CA ASP A 17 -21.35 11.51 0.91
C ASP A 17 -21.24 12.28 2.25
N ALA A 18 -20.42 11.79 3.17
CA ALA A 18 -20.09 12.48 4.43
C ALA A 18 -18.96 13.53 4.28
N GLY A 19 -18.46 13.78 3.07
CA GLY A 19 -17.41 14.77 2.78
C GLY A 19 -15.99 14.27 3.09
N MET A 20 -15.78 12.96 3.21
CA MET A 20 -14.46 12.38 3.46
C MET A 20 -13.81 11.90 2.16
N ARG A 21 -12.51 12.14 2.01
CA ARG A 21 -11.70 11.44 1.00
C ARG A 21 -11.31 10.07 1.53
N VAL A 22 -11.30 9.06 0.64
CA VAL A 22 -11.12 7.66 1.00
C VAL A 22 -9.68 7.21 0.72
N LEU A 23 -9.10 6.45 1.65
CA LEU A 23 -7.91 5.64 1.42
C LEU A 23 -8.38 4.20 1.15
N ILE A 24 -7.93 3.64 0.03
CA ILE A 24 -8.16 2.24 -0.34
C ILE A 24 -6.92 1.43 0.02
N ASP A 25 -7.08 0.37 0.81
CA ASP A 25 -6.00 -0.52 1.20
C ASP A 25 -6.11 -1.86 0.46
N PHE A 26 -5.17 -2.12 -0.44
CA PHE A 26 -5.06 -3.39 -1.15
C PHE A 26 -4.14 -4.36 -0.40
N HIS A 27 -4.71 -5.38 0.23
CA HIS A 27 -3.93 -6.42 0.90
C HIS A 27 -3.22 -7.37 -0.07
N TYR A 28 -3.70 -7.51 -1.31
CA TYR A 28 -3.23 -8.49 -2.31
C TYR A 28 -3.15 -9.91 -1.73
N SER A 29 -4.17 -10.26 -0.96
CA SER A 29 -4.31 -11.53 -0.27
C SER A 29 -5.80 -11.88 -0.11
N ASP A 30 -6.13 -13.17 -0.05
CA ASP A 30 -7.50 -13.64 0.26
C ASP A 30 -7.84 -13.46 1.75
N PHE A 31 -6.84 -13.13 2.58
CA PHE A 31 -6.97 -12.98 4.02
C PHE A 31 -6.37 -11.65 4.47
N TRP A 32 -6.59 -11.31 5.73
CA TRP A 32 -5.94 -10.16 6.36
C TRP A 32 -4.41 -10.33 6.27
N ALA A 33 -3.75 -9.42 5.56
CA ALA A 33 -2.30 -9.35 5.48
C ALA A 33 -1.74 -8.58 6.69
N ASP A 34 -0.69 -9.13 7.29
CA ASP A 34 0.10 -8.53 8.36
C ASP A 34 1.58 -8.92 8.16
N PRO A 35 2.54 -8.43 8.98
CA PRO A 35 3.96 -8.74 8.76
C PRO A 35 4.29 -10.24 8.71
N ALA A 36 3.48 -11.09 9.36
CA ALA A 36 3.68 -12.55 9.37
C ALA A 36 2.87 -13.28 8.29
N LYS A 37 1.93 -12.61 7.63
CA LYS A 37 0.94 -13.23 6.74
C LYS A 37 0.82 -12.45 5.42
N GLN A 38 1.81 -12.59 4.58
CA GLN A 38 1.86 -11.96 3.25
C GLN A 38 1.60 -12.96 2.11
N LYS A 39 0.62 -13.85 2.30
CA LYS A 39 0.31 -14.88 1.29
C LYS A 39 -0.37 -14.25 0.07
N ALA A 40 0.07 -14.68 -1.13
CA ALA A 40 -0.64 -14.37 -2.35
C ALA A 40 -2.09 -14.88 -2.31
N PRO A 41 -3.02 -14.24 -3.03
CA PRO A 41 -4.30 -14.84 -3.34
C PRO A 41 -4.12 -16.23 -3.93
N LYS A 42 -5.02 -17.16 -3.62
CA LYS A 42 -4.95 -18.53 -4.16
C LYS A 42 -4.86 -18.56 -5.68
N ALA A 43 -5.54 -17.63 -6.35
CA ALA A 43 -5.53 -17.52 -7.80
C ALA A 43 -4.14 -17.09 -8.37
N TRP A 44 -3.25 -16.52 -7.53
CA TRP A 44 -1.92 -16.02 -7.94
C TRP A 44 -0.77 -16.89 -7.42
N ALA A 45 -1.06 -17.95 -6.63
CA ALA A 45 -0.06 -18.70 -5.88
C ALA A 45 1.01 -19.35 -6.77
N ASP A 46 0.62 -19.85 -7.94
CA ASP A 46 1.49 -20.56 -8.88
C ASP A 46 1.96 -19.69 -10.06
N MET A 47 1.68 -18.37 -10.02
CA MET A 47 2.09 -17.43 -11.07
C MET A 47 3.58 -17.13 -10.99
N THR A 48 4.21 -16.99 -12.14
CA THR A 48 5.53 -16.36 -12.26
C THR A 48 5.48 -14.91 -11.82
N ILE A 49 6.63 -14.32 -11.50
CA ILE A 49 6.64 -12.90 -11.09
C ILE A 49 6.13 -11.97 -12.20
N ALA A 50 6.38 -12.28 -13.47
CA ALA A 50 5.86 -11.50 -14.59
C ALA A 50 4.32 -11.54 -14.67
N GLU A 51 3.72 -12.72 -14.49
CA GLU A 51 2.26 -12.88 -14.43
C GLU A 51 1.67 -12.20 -13.20
N LYS A 52 2.35 -12.33 -12.04
CA LYS A 52 1.91 -11.74 -10.78
C LYS A 52 1.93 -10.20 -10.84
N THR A 53 2.98 -9.59 -11.41
CA THR A 53 3.03 -8.13 -11.59
C THR A 53 1.96 -7.64 -12.55
N ALA A 54 1.70 -8.37 -13.63
CA ALA A 54 0.63 -8.03 -14.57
C ALA A 54 -0.75 -8.06 -13.89
N VAL A 55 -1.06 -9.13 -13.16
CA VAL A 55 -2.36 -9.25 -12.48
C VAL A 55 -2.52 -8.24 -11.33
N VAL A 56 -1.46 -7.89 -10.61
CA VAL A 56 -1.48 -6.81 -9.60
C VAL A 56 -1.84 -5.48 -10.24
N LYS A 57 -1.21 -5.16 -11.37
CA LYS A 57 -1.49 -3.94 -12.13
C LYS A 57 -2.95 -3.90 -12.59
N ASP A 58 -3.41 -4.94 -13.26
CA ASP A 58 -4.77 -5.03 -13.78
C ASP A 58 -5.82 -5.01 -12.67
N TYR A 59 -5.61 -5.76 -11.58
CA TYR A 59 -6.52 -5.77 -10.44
C TYR A 59 -6.63 -4.40 -9.78
N THR A 60 -5.50 -3.71 -9.57
CA THR A 60 -5.46 -2.38 -8.98
C THR A 60 -6.20 -1.37 -9.87
N MET A 61 -5.89 -1.33 -11.17
CA MET A 61 -6.54 -0.42 -12.11
C MET A 61 -8.04 -0.66 -12.20
N ASN A 62 -8.48 -1.93 -12.35
CA ASN A 62 -9.87 -2.27 -12.48
C ASN A 62 -10.67 -1.94 -11.21
N SER A 63 -10.10 -2.22 -10.03
CA SER A 63 -10.73 -1.92 -8.75
C SER A 63 -10.87 -0.40 -8.54
N LEU A 64 -9.82 0.38 -8.83
CA LEU A 64 -9.86 1.84 -8.72
C LEU A 64 -10.85 2.45 -9.70
N ASN A 65 -10.87 1.99 -10.95
CA ASN A 65 -11.85 2.45 -11.92
C ASN A 65 -13.28 2.16 -11.47
N THR A 66 -13.55 0.98 -10.91
CA THR A 66 -14.86 0.63 -10.36
C THR A 66 -15.28 1.58 -9.22
N LEU A 67 -14.36 1.90 -8.30
CA LEU A 67 -14.60 2.84 -7.20
C LEU A 67 -14.90 4.26 -7.71
N LEU A 68 -14.07 4.75 -8.64
CA LEU A 68 -14.21 6.08 -9.21
C LEU A 68 -15.51 6.23 -10.05
N ASP A 69 -15.86 5.20 -10.84
CA ASP A 69 -17.12 5.16 -11.62
C ASP A 69 -18.36 5.13 -10.72
N ALA A 70 -18.23 4.55 -9.53
CA ALA A 70 -19.27 4.59 -8.50
C ALA A 70 -19.38 5.93 -7.75
N GLY A 71 -18.48 6.88 -8.01
CA GLY A 71 -18.46 8.21 -7.40
C GLY A 71 -17.71 8.28 -6.06
N VAL A 72 -16.88 7.29 -5.73
CA VAL A 72 -16.04 7.33 -4.52
C VAL A 72 -14.91 8.35 -4.69
N ASP A 73 -14.74 9.27 -3.73
CA ASP A 73 -13.63 10.24 -3.71
C ASP A 73 -12.35 9.57 -3.16
N VAL A 74 -11.66 8.82 -4.02
CA VAL A 74 -10.40 8.16 -3.68
C VAL A 74 -9.27 9.19 -3.65
N GLY A 75 -8.65 9.36 -2.49
CA GLY A 75 -7.53 10.29 -2.30
C GLY A 75 -6.17 9.61 -2.14
N MET A 76 -6.16 8.37 -1.64
CA MET A 76 -4.95 7.59 -1.44
C MET A 76 -5.22 6.11 -1.72
N VAL A 77 -4.20 5.41 -2.16
CA VAL A 77 -4.24 3.96 -2.39
C VAL A 77 -3.01 3.31 -1.81
N GLN A 78 -3.21 2.38 -0.90
CA GLN A 78 -2.16 1.66 -0.21
C GLN A 78 -1.85 0.36 -0.94
N VAL A 79 -0.58 0.19 -1.31
CA VAL A 79 -0.03 -0.98 -2.01
C VAL A 79 0.48 -1.98 -0.96
N GLY A 80 -0.39 -2.87 -0.54
CA GLY A 80 -0.11 -3.83 0.53
C GLY A 80 -0.31 -3.27 1.94
N ASN A 81 -0.65 -4.15 2.88
CA ASN A 81 -0.78 -3.82 4.30
C ASN A 81 0.36 -4.42 5.12
N GLU A 82 1.04 -3.59 5.93
CA GLU A 82 2.12 -3.98 6.86
C GLU A 82 3.18 -4.89 6.20
N THR A 83 3.72 -4.44 5.10
CA THR A 83 4.54 -5.20 4.16
C THR A 83 6.00 -5.39 4.59
N ASN A 84 6.27 -5.39 5.89
CA ASN A 84 7.61 -5.52 6.49
C ASN A 84 8.43 -6.71 5.94
N ASN A 85 7.78 -7.86 5.77
CA ASN A 85 8.45 -9.09 5.37
C ASN A 85 8.14 -9.52 3.92
N GLY A 86 7.34 -8.73 3.20
CA GLY A 86 6.98 -9.05 1.81
C GLY A 86 5.60 -8.56 1.42
N ILE A 87 5.13 -8.97 0.24
CA ILE A 87 3.84 -8.60 -0.34
C ILE A 87 3.41 -9.67 -1.37
N ALA A 88 2.13 -10.02 -1.40
CA ALA A 88 1.54 -10.93 -2.39
C ALA A 88 2.32 -12.25 -2.57
N GLY A 89 2.83 -12.81 -1.47
CA GLY A 89 3.59 -14.08 -1.46
C GLY A 89 5.08 -13.95 -1.78
N GLU A 90 5.56 -12.77 -2.18
CA GLU A 90 6.99 -12.49 -2.32
C GLU A 90 7.57 -12.02 -0.97
N SER A 91 8.78 -12.47 -0.63
CA SER A 91 9.38 -12.23 0.69
C SER A 91 10.68 -11.44 0.61
N GLY A 92 10.88 -10.55 1.60
CA GLY A 92 12.08 -9.72 1.73
C GLY A 92 12.03 -8.47 0.84
N LEU A 93 12.24 -7.29 1.40
CA LEU A 93 12.22 -6.02 0.65
C LEU A 93 13.43 -5.86 -0.28
N GLU A 94 14.53 -6.55 0.00
CA GLU A 94 15.71 -6.64 -0.85
C GLU A 94 15.52 -7.56 -2.07
N ASN A 95 14.46 -8.34 -2.10
CA ASN A 95 14.15 -9.23 -3.20
C ASN A 95 13.54 -8.44 -4.37
N ALA A 96 14.12 -8.58 -5.56
CA ALA A 96 13.65 -7.91 -6.76
C ALA A 96 12.19 -8.26 -7.12
N ASN A 97 11.73 -9.46 -6.80
CA ASN A 97 10.33 -9.86 -7.01
C ASN A 97 9.38 -9.03 -6.12
N THR A 98 9.74 -8.87 -4.84
CA THR A 98 8.95 -8.08 -3.88
C THR A 98 8.82 -6.62 -4.35
N THR A 99 9.93 -6.00 -4.72
CA THR A 99 9.91 -4.60 -5.20
C THR A 99 9.22 -4.45 -6.56
N ALA A 100 9.21 -5.52 -7.41
CA ALA A 100 8.44 -5.53 -8.64
C ALA A 100 6.92 -5.47 -8.40
N ILE A 101 6.41 -6.13 -7.35
CA ILE A 101 4.99 -6.04 -6.95
C ILE A 101 4.64 -4.61 -6.51
N PHE A 102 5.49 -3.98 -5.66
CA PHE A 102 5.27 -2.58 -5.27
C PHE A 102 5.23 -1.66 -6.48
N ARG A 103 6.19 -1.83 -7.41
CA ARG A 103 6.25 -1.03 -8.64
C ARG A 103 4.98 -1.19 -9.46
N ALA A 104 4.52 -2.42 -9.68
CA ALA A 104 3.31 -2.70 -10.44
C ALA A 104 2.06 -2.03 -9.82
N GLY A 105 1.91 -2.08 -8.50
CA GLY A 105 0.83 -1.41 -7.79
C GLY A 105 0.90 0.10 -7.89
N CYS A 106 2.07 0.70 -7.66
CA CYS A 106 2.27 2.16 -7.77
C CYS A 106 2.06 2.67 -9.20
N GLU A 107 2.60 1.99 -10.21
CA GLU A 107 2.38 2.33 -11.62
C GLU A 107 0.91 2.25 -12.02
N ALA A 108 0.16 1.28 -11.50
CA ALA A 108 -1.28 1.16 -11.73
C ALA A 108 -2.04 2.38 -11.20
N ILE A 109 -1.67 2.84 -9.99
CA ILE A 109 -2.28 4.02 -9.36
C ILE A 109 -1.98 5.27 -10.19
N GLN A 110 -0.72 5.48 -10.58
CA GLN A 110 -0.30 6.62 -11.40
C GLN A 110 -1.00 6.62 -12.77
N GLN A 111 -1.18 5.45 -13.38
CA GLN A 111 -1.91 5.35 -14.63
C GLN A 111 -3.38 5.78 -14.47
N VAL A 112 -4.06 5.31 -13.43
CA VAL A 112 -5.45 5.71 -13.14
C VAL A 112 -5.54 7.20 -12.82
N GLU A 113 -4.60 7.74 -12.04
CA GLU A 113 -4.51 9.18 -11.74
C GLU A 113 -4.46 10.02 -13.03
N GLN A 114 -3.59 9.64 -13.96
CA GLN A 114 -3.45 10.30 -15.26
C GLN A 114 -4.70 10.15 -16.13
N ASP A 115 -5.20 8.93 -16.29
CA ASP A 115 -6.36 8.63 -17.15
C ASP A 115 -7.65 9.32 -16.67
N ARG A 116 -7.78 9.48 -15.33
CA ARG A 116 -8.95 10.09 -14.70
C ARG A 116 -8.77 11.58 -14.37
N ASN A 117 -7.57 12.13 -14.58
CA ASN A 117 -7.21 13.49 -14.17
C ASN A 117 -7.63 13.79 -12.71
N LYS A 118 -7.25 12.87 -11.82
CA LYS A 118 -7.55 12.90 -10.37
C LYS A 118 -6.24 12.87 -9.60
N GLU A 119 -6.14 13.59 -8.49
CA GLU A 119 -5.02 13.47 -7.56
C GLU A 119 -5.23 12.25 -6.65
N ILE A 120 -4.43 11.18 -6.86
CA ILE A 120 -4.48 9.93 -6.10
C ILE A 120 -3.07 9.56 -5.67
N LYS A 121 -2.76 9.61 -4.38
CA LYS A 121 -1.43 9.30 -3.86
C LYS A 121 -1.22 7.80 -3.67
N ALA A 122 -0.10 7.29 -4.15
CA ALA A 122 0.36 5.93 -3.88
C ALA A 122 1.01 5.86 -2.50
N VAL A 123 0.59 4.90 -1.68
CA VAL A 123 1.06 4.71 -0.30
C VAL A 123 1.75 3.36 -0.16
N VAL A 124 2.93 3.32 0.46
CA VAL A 124 3.57 2.10 0.95
C VAL A 124 3.43 2.03 2.47
N HIS A 125 3.22 0.84 3.03
CA HIS A 125 2.81 0.70 4.43
C HIS A 125 3.60 -0.38 5.17
N PHE A 126 4.14 0.00 6.31
CA PHE A 126 4.92 -0.85 7.20
C PHE A 126 4.41 -0.74 8.65
N ALA A 127 4.85 -1.63 9.51
CA ALA A 127 4.44 -1.65 10.91
C ALA A 127 5.64 -1.72 11.84
N ASN A 128 5.42 -1.29 13.10
CA ASN A 128 6.34 -1.47 14.21
C ASN A 128 7.69 -0.74 14.06
N PRO A 129 7.71 0.59 14.19
CA PRO A 129 8.93 1.38 14.11
C PRO A 129 9.95 1.06 15.21
N GLU A 130 9.54 0.45 16.32
CA GLU A 130 10.46 0.04 17.41
C GLU A 130 11.38 -1.10 17.00
N LYS A 131 10.85 -2.08 16.28
CA LYS A 131 11.60 -3.28 15.89
C LYS A 131 12.15 -3.23 14.48
N GLN A 132 11.78 -2.21 13.70
CA GLN A 132 12.10 -2.11 12.28
C GLN A 132 12.90 -0.86 11.97
N ASN A 133 13.75 -0.95 10.97
CA ASN A 133 14.46 0.21 10.43
C ASN A 133 13.78 0.66 9.13
N TYR A 134 12.91 1.65 9.21
CA TYR A 134 12.15 2.16 8.07
C TYR A 134 13.03 2.76 6.97
N MET A 135 14.19 3.29 7.34
CA MET A 135 15.17 3.79 6.36
C MET A 135 15.68 2.67 5.44
N THR A 136 15.81 1.45 5.95
CA THR A 136 16.19 0.27 5.12
C THR A 136 15.11 -0.04 4.09
N TYR A 137 13.84 0.03 4.49
CA TYR A 137 12.71 -0.19 3.58
C TYR A 137 12.60 0.91 2.52
N ALA A 138 12.67 2.18 2.95
CA ALA A 138 12.65 3.30 2.00
C ALA A 138 13.82 3.24 1.01
N LYS A 139 15.01 2.82 1.48
CA LYS A 139 16.18 2.62 0.61
C LYS A 139 15.93 1.50 -0.41
N ALA A 140 15.43 0.35 0.01
CA ALA A 140 15.17 -0.78 -0.90
C ALA A 140 14.17 -0.41 -2.00
N LEU A 141 13.12 0.32 -1.66
CA LEU A 141 12.14 0.81 -2.62
C LEU A 141 12.74 1.85 -3.58
N ALA A 142 13.56 2.78 -3.07
CA ALA A 142 14.22 3.80 -3.88
C ALA A 142 15.25 3.17 -4.84
N ASP A 143 16.09 2.25 -4.37
CA ASP A 143 17.08 1.54 -5.18
C ASP A 143 16.42 0.72 -6.30
N ALA A 144 15.21 0.21 -6.05
CA ALA A 144 14.40 -0.50 -7.03
C ALA A 144 13.59 0.41 -7.96
N GLY A 145 13.65 1.73 -7.80
CA GLY A 145 12.89 2.68 -8.61
C GLY A 145 11.36 2.58 -8.41
N VAL A 146 10.93 2.28 -7.18
CA VAL A 146 9.50 2.30 -6.84
C VAL A 146 9.08 3.74 -6.54
N GLU A 147 8.24 4.29 -7.39
CA GLU A 147 7.71 5.64 -7.24
C GLU A 147 6.41 5.61 -6.43
N TYR A 148 6.48 6.09 -5.20
CA TYR A 148 5.34 6.26 -4.28
C TYR A 148 5.36 7.67 -3.68
N ASP A 149 4.22 8.14 -3.15
CA ASP A 149 4.08 9.49 -2.59
C ASP A 149 4.20 9.49 -1.08
N VAL A 150 3.62 8.49 -0.42
CA VAL A 150 3.46 8.44 1.03
C VAL A 150 4.08 7.18 1.61
N PHE A 151 4.92 7.35 2.63
CA PHE A 151 5.38 6.26 3.49
C PHE A 151 4.54 6.21 4.76
N ALA A 152 3.79 5.15 4.96
CA ALA A 152 2.87 5.00 6.08
C ALA A 152 3.34 3.96 7.10
N SER A 153 2.96 4.18 8.36
CA SER A 153 3.29 3.31 9.49
C SER A 153 2.06 2.95 10.31
N SER A 154 1.83 1.65 10.55
CA SER A 154 1.02 1.23 11.69
C SER A 154 1.76 1.51 12.98
N TYR A 155 1.12 2.21 13.90
CA TYR A 155 1.69 2.52 15.20
C TYR A 155 0.69 2.25 16.32
N TYR A 156 1.07 1.36 17.21
CA TYR A 156 0.33 1.04 18.43
C TYR A 156 1.22 1.35 19.65
N PRO A 157 0.92 2.39 20.46
CA PRO A 157 1.81 2.87 21.53
C PRO A 157 2.23 1.78 22.53
N TYR A 158 1.38 0.79 22.75
CA TYR A 158 1.66 -0.29 23.68
C TYR A 158 2.76 -1.25 23.20
N TRP A 159 2.92 -1.45 21.88
CA TRP A 159 3.84 -2.45 21.32
C TRP A 159 4.93 -1.88 20.42
N HIS A 160 4.74 -0.67 19.90
CA HIS A 160 5.56 -0.10 18.84
C HIS A 160 6.49 1.02 19.31
N GLY A 161 6.79 1.05 20.62
CA GLY A 161 7.74 1.97 21.22
C GLY A 161 7.20 3.39 21.39
N THR A 162 8.12 4.36 21.42
CA THR A 162 7.79 5.75 21.71
C THR A 162 7.38 6.54 20.48
N LEU A 163 6.56 7.58 20.68
CA LEU A 163 6.24 8.55 19.64
C LEU A 163 7.47 9.26 19.06
N ASP A 164 8.49 9.48 19.89
CA ASP A 164 9.73 10.13 19.44
C ASP A 164 10.49 9.22 18.48
N ASN A 165 10.55 7.91 18.74
CA ASN A 165 11.14 6.96 17.80
C ASN A 165 10.36 6.94 16.46
N LEU A 166 9.02 6.87 16.49
CA LEU A 166 8.19 6.95 15.30
C LEU A 166 8.48 8.23 14.50
N LYS A 167 8.45 9.40 15.16
CA LYS A 167 8.75 10.70 14.54
C LYS A 167 10.13 10.74 13.92
N ASN A 168 11.14 10.26 14.64
CA ASN A 168 12.52 10.27 14.14
C ASN A 168 12.67 9.43 12.88
N GLN A 169 12.08 8.22 12.86
CA GLN A 169 12.14 7.36 11.68
C GLN A 169 11.39 7.96 10.49
N LEU A 170 10.19 8.49 10.70
CA LEU A 170 9.40 9.10 9.62
C LEU A 170 10.03 10.40 9.10
N ASN A 171 10.53 11.26 9.98
CA ASN A 171 11.21 12.49 9.57
C ASN A 171 12.46 12.19 8.74
N ALA A 172 13.24 11.18 9.11
CA ALA A 172 14.42 10.79 8.35
C ALA A 172 14.08 10.35 6.91
N ILE A 173 12.90 9.75 6.69
CA ILE A 173 12.42 9.40 5.35
C ILE A 173 12.06 10.66 4.56
N THR A 174 11.33 11.59 5.18
CA THR A 174 11.01 12.88 4.54
C THR A 174 12.27 13.66 4.17
N GLU A 175 13.22 13.75 5.09
CA GLU A 175 14.48 14.48 4.87
C GLU A 175 15.31 13.90 3.74
N LYS A 176 15.39 12.56 3.65
CA LYS A 176 16.25 11.89 2.68
C LYS A 176 15.61 11.67 1.32
N TYR A 177 14.33 11.33 1.30
CA TYR A 177 13.63 10.91 0.07
C TYR A 177 12.53 11.88 -0.37
N GLY A 178 12.24 12.94 0.42
CA GLY A 178 11.20 13.92 0.09
C GLY A 178 9.78 13.37 0.13
N LYS A 179 9.57 12.20 0.75
CA LYS A 179 8.25 11.55 0.78
C LYS A 179 7.36 12.13 1.88
N GLU A 180 6.08 12.20 1.61
CA GLU A 180 5.08 12.44 2.66
C GLU A 180 5.05 11.25 3.61
N VAL A 181 4.77 11.48 4.90
CA VAL A 181 4.69 10.42 5.89
C VAL A 181 3.37 10.45 6.64
N ARG A 182 2.83 9.27 6.97
CA ARG A 182 1.59 9.10 7.70
C ARG A 182 1.74 8.04 8.78
N SER A 183 1.01 8.21 9.88
CA SER A 183 0.81 7.14 10.87
C SER A 183 -0.65 6.76 10.89
N CYS A 184 -0.91 5.46 10.82
CA CYS A 184 -2.23 4.87 10.93
C CYS A 184 -2.30 4.04 12.21
N THR A 185 -3.39 4.14 12.94
CA THR A 185 -3.78 3.19 13.97
C THR A 185 -5.13 2.62 13.54
N CYS A 186 -5.16 1.35 13.20
CA CYS A 186 -6.40 0.65 12.89
C CYS A 186 -7.00 0.00 14.13
#